data_7d1fef99cc386f6c862e00dd873d415e
#
_entry.id   7d1fef99cc386f6c862e00dd873d415e
#
_cell.length_a   1.000
_cell.length_b   1.000
_cell.length_c   1.000
_cell.angle_alpha   90.00
_cell.angle_beta   90.00
_cell.angle_gamma   90.00
#
_symmetry.space_group_name_H-M   'P 1'
#
loop_
_entity.id
_entity.type
_entity.pdbx_description
1 polymer ?
#
loop_
_entity_poly.entity_id
_entity_poly.type
_entity_poly.pdbx_seq_one_letter_code
_entity_poly.pdbx_strand_id
1 'polypeptide(L)'
;MNSFWIHIIHQAVFGGIASAGFGILFNCSPRTILHCLASGAMALAIRTACQSANLNLPESAFFAALSVAAAERVLQPFQETRGSIIALVGCIPMVPGSMAAKGVTNLFTLLQARPGEEIAAATNGMRNLLEVTLTLAAIGTALAIPQRIYPEKEASGKSKTLR
;
A
#
# COMPACT_ATOMS: atom_id res chain seq x y z
N MET A 1 11.73 21.46 -11.71
CA MET A 1 11.61 20.16 -12.40
C MET A 1 12.48 19.08 -11.77
N ASN A 2 13.75 19.36 -11.44
CA ASN A 2 14.64 18.37 -10.79
C ASN A 2 14.18 17.91 -9.42
N SER A 3 13.59 18.78 -8.61
CA SER A 3 13.11 18.47 -7.26
C SER A 3 11.98 17.43 -7.24
N PHE A 4 11.09 17.47 -8.23
CA PHE A 4 9.98 16.54 -8.39
C PHE A 4 10.47 15.09 -8.64
N TRP A 5 11.36 14.92 -9.62
CA TRP A 5 11.91 13.61 -9.95
C TRP A 5 12.75 13.03 -8.81
N ILE A 6 13.53 13.86 -8.13
CA ILE A 6 14.32 13.44 -6.97
C ILE A 6 13.39 12.92 -5.86
N HIS A 7 12.27 13.59 -5.61
CA HIS A 7 11.31 13.15 -4.60
C HIS A 7 10.66 11.81 -4.94
N ILE A 8 10.25 11.61 -6.20
CA ILE A 8 9.68 10.32 -6.66
C ILE A 8 10.70 9.20 -6.53
N ILE A 9 11.93 9.40 -7.00
CA ILE A 9 12.99 8.39 -6.93
C ILE A 9 13.29 8.02 -5.47
N HIS A 10 13.39 9.02 -4.60
CA HIS A 10 13.63 8.81 -3.17
C HIS A 10 12.51 7.95 -2.55
N GLN A 11 11.26 8.30 -2.80
CA GLN A 11 10.12 7.53 -2.31
C GLN A 11 10.07 6.11 -2.89
N ALA A 12 10.39 5.94 -4.17
CA ALA A 12 10.45 4.65 -4.82
C ALA A 12 11.52 3.73 -4.19
N VAL A 13 12.72 4.25 -3.95
CA VAL A 13 13.82 3.49 -3.35
C VAL A 13 13.44 3.03 -1.93
N PHE A 14 12.96 3.94 -1.09
CA PHE A 14 12.57 3.59 0.29
C PHE A 14 11.37 2.66 0.32
N GLY A 15 10.39 2.84 -0.58
CA GLY A 15 9.26 1.94 -0.73
C GLY A 15 9.66 0.53 -1.14
N GLY A 16 10.60 0.43 -2.08
CA GLY A 16 11.16 -0.86 -2.49
C GLY A 16 11.88 -1.57 -1.36
N ILE A 17 12.77 -0.87 -0.64
CA ILE A 17 13.50 -1.43 0.51
C ILE A 17 12.53 -1.90 1.60
N ALA A 18 11.53 -1.09 1.94
CA ALA A 18 10.52 -1.45 2.94
C ALA A 18 9.73 -2.70 2.52
N SER A 19 9.27 -2.76 1.26
CA SER A 19 8.55 -3.94 0.74
C SER A 19 9.42 -5.18 0.69
N ALA A 20 10.70 -5.07 0.36
CA ALA A 20 11.64 -6.19 0.44
C ALA A 20 11.78 -6.69 1.88
N GLY A 21 11.85 -5.80 2.87
CA GLY A 21 11.84 -6.14 4.29
C GLY A 21 10.58 -6.90 4.70
N PHE A 22 9.41 -6.46 4.26
CA PHE A 22 8.16 -7.20 4.48
C PHE A 22 8.15 -8.55 3.75
N GLY A 23 8.71 -8.63 2.54
CA GLY A 23 8.89 -9.90 1.84
C GLY A 23 9.70 -10.92 2.63
N ILE A 24 10.77 -10.48 3.29
CA ILE A 24 11.56 -11.31 4.20
C ILE A 24 10.71 -11.76 5.41
N LEU A 25 9.95 -10.84 5.99
CA LEU A 25 9.08 -11.11 7.13
C LEU A 25 8.03 -12.19 6.82
N PHE A 26 7.50 -12.18 5.59
CA PHE A 26 6.55 -13.18 5.09
C PHE A 26 7.23 -14.45 4.56
N ASN A 27 8.53 -14.61 4.79
CA ASN A 27 9.30 -15.78 4.38
C ASN A 27 9.21 -16.08 2.86
N CYS A 28 9.24 -15.02 2.05
CA CYS A 28 9.25 -15.14 0.60
C CYS A 28 10.60 -15.65 0.10
N SER A 29 10.59 -16.37 -1.04
CA SER A 29 11.83 -16.83 -1.67
C SER A 29 12.69 -15.63 -2.14
N PRO A 30 14.03 -15.78 -2.27
CA PRO A 30 14.90 -14.68 -2.68
C PRO A 30 14.51 -14.02 -4.00
N ARG A 31 13.99 -14.80 -4.96
CA ARG A 31 13.47 -14.29 -6.23
C ARG A 31 12.19 -13.45 -6.03
N THR A 32 11.31 -13.90 -5.15
CA THR A 32 10.08 -13.18 -4.81
C THR A 32 10.37 -11.87 -4.08
N ILE A 33 11.42 -11.80 -3.25
CA ILE A 33 11.84 -10.56 -2.57
C ILE A 33 12.18 -9.47 -3.59
N LEU A 34 12.81 -9.81 -4.71
CA LEU A 34 13.08 -8.85 -5.77
C LEU A 34 11.80 -8.31 -6.41
N HIS A 35 10.79 -9.16 -6.60
CA HIS A 35 9.47 -8.71 -7.06
C HIS A 35 8.77 -7.82 -6.02
N CYS A 36 8.86 -8.15 -4.72
CA CYS A 36 8.35 -7.30 -3.65
C CYS A 36 9.02 -5.91 -3.65
N LEU A 37 10.35 -5.85 -3.85
CA LEU A 37 11.09 -4.60 -3.97
C LEU A 37 10.56 -3.77 -5.13
N ALA A 38 10.42 -4.37 -6.32
CA ALA A 38 9.92 -3.68 -7.52
C ALA A 38 8.47 -3.20 -7.33
N SER A 39 7.63 -4.04 -6.74
CA SER A 39 6.22 -3.75 -6.43
C SER A 39 6.09 -2.56 -5.48
N GLY A 40 6.86 -2.53 -4.38
CA GLY A 40 6.84 -1.42 -3.43
C GLY A 40 7.42 -0.11 -3.99
N ALA A 41 8.48 -0.21 -4.80
CA ALA A 41 9.04 0.94 -5.50
C ALA A 41 8.01 1.57 -6.45
N MET A 42 7.32 0.73 -7.24
CA MET A 42 6.26 1.16 -8.15
C MET A 42 5.07 1.77 -7.39
N ALA A 43 4.65 1.16 -6.29
CA ALA A 43 3.56 1.63 -5.45
C ALA A 43 3.80 3.06 -4.96
N LEU A 44 4.95 3.33 -4.33
CA LEU A 44 5.26 4.66 -3.82
C LEU A 44 5.59 5.67 -4.91
N ALA A 45 6.19 5.26 -6.01
CA ALA A 45 6.41 6.14 -7.16
C ALA A 45 5.07 6.67 -7.74
N ILE A 46 4.13 5.76 -8.01
CA ILE A 46 2.81 6.12 -8.57
C ILE A 46 2.03 6.98 -7.57
N ARG A 47 1.99 6.57 -6.29
CA ARG A 47 1.31 7.36 -5.25
C ARG A 47 1.86 8.78 -5.17
N THR A 48 3.18 8.95 -5.15
CA THR A 48 3.83 10.25 -5.09
C THR A 48 3.53 11.08 -6.34
N ALA A 49 3.53 10.46 -7.52
CA ALA A 49 3.16 11.13 -8.77
C ALA A 49 1.70 11.61 -8.74
N CYS A 50 0.76 10.77 -8.28
CA CYS A 50 -0.65 11.13 -8.14
C CYS A 50 -0.86 12.28 -7.14
N GLN A 51 -0.16 12.26 -6.00
CA GLN A 51 -0.21 13.35 -5.01
C GLN A 51 0.34 14.66 -5.59
N SER A 52 1.37 14.59 -6.42
CA SER A 52 1.91 15.76 -7.12
C SER A 52 0.94 16.34 -8.16
N ALA A 53 -0.02 15.53 -8.63
CA ALA A 53 -1.14 15.95 -9.47
C ALA A 53 -2.35 16.46 -8.67
N ASN A 54 -2.18 16.77 -7.38
CA ASN A 54 -3.19 17.24 -6.43
C ASN A 54 -4.31 16.22 -6.10
N LEU A 55 -4.07 14.92 -6.26
CA LEU A 55 -4.98 13.90 -5.75
C LEU A 55 -4.84 13.78 -4.23
N ASN A 56 -5.96 13.50 -3.55
CA ASN A 56 -5.96 13.22 -2.12
C ASN A 56 -5.25 11.91 -1.79
N LEU A 57 -4.91 11.70 -0.52
CA LEU A 57 -4.19 10.52 -0.07
C LEU A 57 -4.91 9.20 -0.39
N PRO A 58 -6.23 9.03 -0.13
CA PRO A 58 -6.94 7.81 -0.49
C PRO A 58 -7.00 7.54 -1.99
N GLU A 59 -7.21 8.58 -2.80
CA GLU A 59 -7.29 8.49 -4.25
C GLU A 59 -5.95 8.06 -4.85
N SER A 60 -4.86 8.70 -4.43
CA SER A 60 -3.51 8.36 -4.87
C SER A 60 -3.11 6.92 -4.48
N ALA A 61 -3.50 6.49 -3.27
CA ALA A 61 -3.29 5.12 -2.80
C ALA A 61 -4.10 4.10 -3.61
N PHE A 62 -5.34 4.43 -3.99
CA PHE A 62 -6.18 3.59 -4.85
C PHE A 62 -5.53 3.32 -6.20
N PHE A 63 -5.14 4.38 -6.92
CA PHE A 63 -4.51 4.24 -8.24
C PHE A 63 -3.17 3.51 -8.16
N ALA A 64 -2.37 3.78 -7.14
CA ALA A 64 -1.11 3.09 -6.94
C ALA A 64 -1.32 1.59 -6.68
N ALA A 65 -2.21 1.22 -5.77
CA ALA A 65 -2.50 -0.16 -5.45
C ALA A 65 -3.13 -0.92 -6.64
N LEU A 66 -4.01 -0.26 -7.40
CA LEU A 66 -4.60 -0.85 -8.60
C LEU A 66 -3.55 -1.12 -9.67
N SER A 67 -2.63 -0.19 -9.89
CA SER A 67 -1.54 -0.35 -10.86
C SER A 67 -0.61 -1.49 -10.48
N VAL A 68 -0.25 -1.60 -9.20
CA VAL A 68 0.58 -2.69 -8.67
C VAL A 68 -0.14 -4.02 -8.84
N ALA A 69 -1.40 -4.12 -8.42
CA ALA A 69 -2.17 -5.36 -8.51
C ALA A 69 -2.36 -5.81 -9.96
N ALA A 70 -2.57 -4.89 -10.89
CA ALA A 70 -2.66 -5.18 -12.31
C ALA A 70 -1.32 -5.66 -12.89
N ALA A 71 -0.21 -5.00 -12.56
CA ALA A 71 1.12 -5.39 -13.01
C ALA A 71 1.51 -6.78 -12.50
N GLU A 72 1.31 -7.06 -11.21
CA GLU A 72 1.62 -8.37 -10.63
C GLU A 72 0.74 -9.48 -11.23
N ARG A 73 -0.47 -9.14 -11.63
CA ARG A 73 -1.36 -10.09 -12.31
C ARG A 73 -0.85 -10.47 -13.69
N VAL A 74 -0.33 -9.51 -14.44
CA VAL A 74 0.28 -9.75 -15.75
C VAL A 74 1.57 -10.57 -15.62
N LEU A 75 2.35 -10.32 -14.56
CA LEU A 75 3.62 -11.00 -14.30
C LEU A 75 3.47 -12.39 -13.66
N GLN A 76 2.28 -12.73 -13.16
CA GLN A 76 2.00 -13.98 -12.44
C GLN A 76 2.46 -15.25 -13.18
N PRO A 77 2.36 -15.40 -14.53
CA PRO A 77 2.84 -16.60 -15.23
C PRO A 77 4.34 -16.87 -15.06
N PHE A 78 5.11 -15.85 -14.69
CA PHE A 78 6.57 -15.90 -14.53
C PHE A 78 7.01 -15.98 -13.07
N GLN A 79 6.08 -16.04 -12.12
CA GLN A 79 6.36 -15.99 -10.69
C GLN A 79 6.06 -17.34 -10.01
N GLU A 80 6.90 -17.72 -9.05
CA GLU A 80 6.70 -18.91 -8.21
C GLU A 80 5.67 -18.68 -7.11
N THR A 81 5.46 -17.42 -6.72
CA THR A 81 4.55 -17.00 -5.65
C THR A 81 3.31 -16.33 -6.25
N ARG A 82 2.18 -16.43 -5.57
CA ARG A 82 0.94 -15.77 -6.01
C ARG A 82 1.15 -14.26 -6.11
N GLY A 83 0.87 -13.67 -7.26
CA GLY A 83 1.01 -12.24 -7.51
C GLY A 83 0.18 -11.38 -6.55
N SER A 84 -0.93 -11.90 -6.02
CA SER A 84 -1.75 -11.21 -5.01
C SER A 84 -1.00 -10.97 -3.69
N ILE A 85 -0.11 -11.90 -3.29
CA ILE A 85 0.72 -11.72 -2.08
C ILE A 85 1.78 -10.65 -2.33
N ILE A 86 2.42 -10.65 -3.50
CA ILE A 86 3.45 -9.68 -3.86
C ILE A 86 2.84 -8.27 -3.94
N ALA A 87 1.68 -8.13 -4.57
CA ALA A 87 0.96 -6.87 -4.63
C ALA A 87 0.58 -6.34 -3.23
N LEU A 88 0.11 -7.21 -2.34
CA LEU A 88 -0.18 -6.86 -0.96
C LEU A 88 1.07 -6.34 -0.24
N VAL A 89 2.16 -7.09 -0.30
CA VAL A 89 3.45 -6.71 0.32
C VAL A 89 3.95 -5.38 -0.23
N GLY A 90 3.83 -5.15 -1.55
CA GLY A 90 4.18 -3.90 -2.19
C GLY A 90 3.36 -2.70 -1.72
N CYS A 91 2.11 -2.92 -1.30
CA CYS A 91 1.23 -1.86 -0.83
C CYS A 91 1.36 -1.55 0.67
N ILE A 92 2.00 -2.40 1.49
CA ILE A 92 2.16 -2.18 2.94
C ILE A 92 2.84 -0.83 3.25
N PRO A 93 3.92 -0.42 2.58
CA PRO A 93 4.56 0.87 2.85
C PRO A 93 3.68 2.10 2.57
N MET A 94 2.57 1.92 1.83
CA MET A 94 1.63 3.01 1.56
C MET A 94 0.67 3.29 2.72
N VAL A 95 0.60 2.43 3.72
CA VAL A 95 -0.26 2.62 4.89
C VAL A 95 0.18 3.88 5.65
N PRO A 96 -0.72 4.86 5.87
CA PRO A 96 -0.36 6.14 6.47
C PRO A 96 -0.25 6.05 8.00
N GLY A 97 0.74 5.28 8.50
CA GLY A 97 0.94 5.03 9.93
C GLY A 97 1.17 6.30 10.75
N SER A 98 1.87 7.30 10.20
CA SER A 98 2.09 8.58 10.86
C SER A 98 0.79 9.36 11.06
N MET A 99 -0.16 9.28 10.12
CA MET A 99 -1.48 9.90 10.25
C MET A 99 -2.34 9.17 11.27
N ALA A 100 -2.27 7.84 11.31
CA ALA A 100 -2.93 7.04 12.33
C ALA A 100 -2.45 7.45 13.73
N ALA A 101 -1.13 7.54 13.93
CA ALA A 101 -0.54 7.98 15.19
C ALA A 101 -1.00 9.39 15.58
N LYS A 102 -0.97 10.36 14.64
CA LYS A 102 -1.47 11.72 14.87
C LYS A 102 -2.95 11.73 15.22
N GLY A 103 -3.77 10.91 14.54
CA GLY A 103 -5.19 10.79 14.85
C GLY A 103 -5.44 10.37 16.28
N VAL A 104 -4.76 9.31 16.73
CA VAL A 104 -4.85 8.82 18.11
C VAL A 104 -4.31 9.86 19.11
N THR A 105 -3.16 10.47 18.82
CA THR A 105 -2.58 11.50 19.71
C THR A 105 -3.52 12.69 19.87
N ASN A 106 -4.17 13.16 18.81
CA ASN A 106 -5.13 14.27 18.87
C ASN A 106 -6.37 13.90 19.71
N LEU A 107 -6.81 12.64 19.69
CA LEU A 107 -7.89 12.20 20.58
C LEU A 107 -7.46 12.17 22.06
N PHE A 108 -6.22 11.79 22.36
CA PHE A 108 -5.70 11.89 23.72
C PHE A 108 -5.56 13.36 24.16
N THR A 109 -5.14 14.24 23.25
CA THR A 109 -5.06 15.70 23.53
C THR A 109 -6.46 16.27 23.83
N LEU A 110 -7.51 15.75 23.15
CA LEU A 110 -8.89 16.14 23.44
C LEU A 110 -9.28 15.92 24.91
N LEU A 111 -8.83 14.81 25.52
CA LEU A 111 -9.14 14.49 26.93
C LEU A 111 -8.44 15.45 27.91
N GLN A 112 -7.43 16.17 27.48
CA GLN A 112 -6.63 17.12 28.28
C GLN A 112 -6.80 18.57 27.81
N ALA A 113 -7.67 18.79 26.80
CA ALA A 113 -7.87 20.10 26.17
C ALA A 113 -8.49 21.11 27.14
N ARG A 114 -8.04 22.34 27.01
CA ARG A 114 -8.64 23.49 27.73
C ARG A 114 -9.95 23.92 27.03
N PRO A 115 -10.86 24.57 27.75
CA PRO A 115 -12.06 25.12 27.15
C PRO A 115 -11.75 25.99 25.91
N GLY A 116 -12.27 25.59 24.75
CA GLY A 116 -12.05 26.27 23.47
C GLY A 116 -11.08 25.56 22.51
N GLU A 117 -10.21 24.65 22.96
CA GLU A 117 -9.28 23.87 22.12
C GLU A 117 -9.86 22.49 21.73
N GLU A 118 -10.91 22.06 22.41
CA GLU A 118 -11.53 20.73 22.28
C GLU A 118 -12.02 20.45 20.85
N ILE A 119 -12.66 21.43 20.21
CA ILE A 119 -13.23 21.28 18.87
C ILE A 119 -12.11 21.05 17.83
N ALA A 120 -11.01 21.79 17.94
CA ALA A 120 -9.89 21.65 17.02
C ALA A 120 -9.21 20.29 17.16
N ALA A 121 -8.96 19.82 18.39
CA ALA A 121 -8.39 18.52 18.67
C ALA A 121 -9.28 17.37 18.17
N ALA A 122 -10.58 17.45 18.45
CA ALA A 122 -11.58 16.48 17.99
C ALA A 122 -11.63 16.41 16.45
N THR A 123 -11.74 17.56 15.79
CA THR A 123 -11.84 17.66 14.34
C THR A 123 -10.59 17.11 13.65
N ASN A 124 -9.40 17.48 14.12
CA ASN A 124 -8.15 17.00 13.56
C ASN A 124 -7.94 15.50 13.81
N GLY A 125 -8.29 15.01 14.99
CA GLY A 125 -8.25 13.59 15.33
C GLY A 125 -9.15 12.76 14.42
N MET A 126 -10.41 13.17 14.31
CA MET A 126 -11.40 12.49 13.48
C MET A 126 -11.00 12.51 11.99
N ARG A 127 -10.58 13.66 11.47
CA ARG A 127 -10.12 13.80 10.08
C ARG A 127 -8.98 12.85 9.77
N ASN A 128 -7.94 12.79 10.62
CA ASN A 128 -6.80 11.91 10.40
C ASN A 128 -7.22 10.42 10.42
N LEU A 129 -8.10 10.01 11.33
CA LEU A 129 -8.59 8.63 11.39
C LEU A 129 -9.47 8.28 10.19
N LEU A 130 -10.33 9.18 9.75
CA LEU A 130 -11.13 8.99 8.53
C LEU A 130 -10.24 8.85 7.31
N GLU A 131 -9.21 9.68 7.16
CA GLU A 131 -8.29 9.63 6.03
C GLU A 131 -7.50 8.30 6.01
N VAL A 132 -7.07 7.80 7.16
CA VAL A 132 -6.44 6.48 7.29
C VAL A 132 -7.41 5.37 6.89
N THR A 133 -8.63 5.40 7.41
CA THR A 133 -9.65 4.37 7.13
C THR A 133 -10.01 4.33 5.65
N LEU A 134 -10.21 5.49 5.03
CA LEU A 134 -10.49 5.60 3.59
C LEU A 134 -9.31 5.13 2.75
N THR A 135 -8.07 5.43 3.17
CA THR A 135 -6.87 4.97 2.47
C THR A 135 -6.74 3.44 2.51
N LEU A 136 -6.98 2.83 3.67
CA LEU A 136 -6.96 1.37 3.80
C LEU A 136 -8.06 0.70 2.98
N ALA A 137 -9.27 1.26 3.00
CA ALA A 137 -10.39 0.79 2.18
C ALA A 137 -10.07 0.92 0.68
N ALA A 138 -9.45 2.02 0.25
CA ALA A 138 -9.03 2.26 -1.12
C ALA A 138 -8.00 1.23 -1.58
N ILE A 139 -6.97 0.95 -0.77
CA ILE A 139 -5.96 -0.09 -1.07
C ILE A 139 -6.63 -1.46 -1.15
N GLY A 140 -7.46 -1.83 -0.18
CA GLY A 140 -8.13 -3.14 -0.15
C GLY A 140 -9.03 -3.38 -1.36
N THR A 141 -9.83 -2.38 -1.74
CA THR A 141 -10.70 -2.45 -2.94
C THR A 141 -9.87 -2.52 -4.22
N ALA A 142 -8.82 -1.71 -4.34
CA ALA A 142 -7.94 -1.71 -5.52
C ALA A 142 -7.24 -3.07 -5.72
N LEU A 143 -6.79 -3.72 -4.65
CA LEU A 143 -6.19 -5.06 -4.71
C LEU A 143 -7.22 -6.14 -5.10
N ALA A 144 -8.49 -5.98 -4.72
CA ALA A 144 -9.54 -6.95 -5.02
C ALA A 144 -10.01 -6.93 -6.49
N ILE A 145 -9.94 -5.78 -7.16
CA ILE A 145 -10.46 -5.61 -8.53
C ILE A 145 -9.79 -6.55 -9.54
N PRO A 146 -8.46 -6.59 -9.70
CA PRO A 146 -7.83 -7.47 -10.68
C PRO A 146 -8.03 -8.96 -10.37
N GLN A 147 -8.19 -9.32 -9.10
CA GLN A 147 -8.47 -10.70 -8.69
C GLN A 147 -9.87 -11.16 -9.12
N ARG A 148 -10.85 -10.25 -9.15
CA ARG A 148 -12.21 -10.53 -9.61
C ARG A 148 -12.32 -10.62 -11.13
N ILE A 149 -11.62 -9.74 -11.84
CA ILE A 149 -11.66 -9.66 -13.31
C ILE A 149 -10.91 -10.86 -13.92
N TYR A 150 -9.79 -11.22 -13.33
CA TYR A 150 -8.95 -12.34 -13.78
C TYR A 150 -8.79 -13.35 -12.64
N PRO A 151 -9.76 -14.24 -12.41
CA PRO A 151 -9.65 -15.24 -11.35
C PRO A 151 -8.38 -16.08 -11.56
N GLU A 152 -7.68 -16.35 -10.48
CA GLU A 152 -6.52 -17.24 -10.50
C GLU A 152 -6.94 -18.58 -11.06
N LYS A 153 -6.31 -19.03 -12.15
CA LYS A 153 -6.42 -20.43 -12.55
C LYS A 153 -5.84 -21.23 -11.39
N GLU A 154 -6.70 -21.87 -10.60
CA GLU A 154 -6.26 -22.86 -9.62
C GLU A 154 -5.27 -23.78 -10.32
N ALA A 155 -4.09 -23.95 -9.74
CA ALA A 155 -3.13 -24.96 -10.12
C ALA A 155 -3.77 -26.35 -9.84
N SER A 156 -4.82 -26.69 -10.58
CA SER A 156 -5.49 -27.97 -10.62
C SER A 156 -4.57 -28.99 -11.28
N GLY A 157 -3.50 -29.38 -10.61
CA GLY A 157 -2.55 -30.33 -11.22
C GLY A 157 -1.60 -31.05 -10.28
N LYS A 158 -1.57 -30.77 -8.96
CA LYS A 158 -0.62 -31.47 -8.06
C LYS A 158 -1.26 -32.22 -6.89
N SER A 159 -2.52 -32.59 -6.99
CA SER A 159 -3.17 -33.47 -5.97
C SER A 159 -3.49 -34.87 -6.50
N LYS A 160 -2.80 -35.38 -7.51
CA LYS A 160 -3.05 -36.75 -8.03
C LYS A 160 -1.80 -37.62 -8.09
N THR A 161 -0.90 -37.57 -7.10
CA THR A 161 0.13 -38.60 -6.99
C THR A 161 0.54 -38.82 -5.54
N LEU A 162 -0.38 -39.23 -4.70
CA LEU A 162 -0.12 -39.97 -3.47
C LEU A 162 -1.25 -40.98 -3.27
N ARG A 163 -1.15 -42.08 -4.02
CA ARG A 163 -1.72 -43.38 -3.69
C ARG A 163 -0.65 -44.43 -3.89
#